data_103b4a3f90247d783ac7e3565efce37a
#
_entry.id   103b4a3f90247d783ac7e3565efce37a
#
_cell.length_a   1.000
_cell.length_b   1.000
_cell.length_c   1.000
_cell.angle_alpha   90.00
_cell.angle_beta   90.00
_cell.angle_gamma   90.00
#
_symmetry.space_group_name_H-M   'P 1'
#
loop_
_entity.id
_entity.type
_entity.pdbx_description
1 polymer ?
#
loop_
_entity_poly.entity_id
_entity_poly.type
_entity_poly.pdbx_seq_one_letter_code
_entity_poly.pdbx_strand_id
1 'polypeptide(L)'
;MAMSKGGVLRLLVGLFLATAIGVATAHEIIDSDKANELVAAADSAAERVRKASDQGTEGEMLFSFGAVLIAATDVLNRDLAAHSGQLTLNGQILLKEFAQRNLAPHFDETLSRYLLPRQQLQEAIHLAPAASYAPRARFALLKASFYESFAFDPFKPLHADISALEKESSEAEALVGLLEDPDQREEAAFIHAIDLAREVKLAANAEIRSTIEAKARAALKTFAETYPDSMRAASASVILQGLERAPR
;
A
#
# COMPACT_ATOMS: atom_id res chain seq x y z
N MET A 1 38.87 -5.20 6.85
CA MET A 1 37.89 -4.50 5.97
C MET A 1 36.56 -4.43 6.73
N ALA A 2 36.32 -3.30 7.43
CA ALA A 2 35.14 -3.17 8.30
C ALA A 2 33.93 -2.73 7.43
N MET A 3 32.94 -3.56 7.34
CA MET A 3 31.67 -3.17 6.70
C MET A 3 31.04 -2.01 7.50
N SER A 4 30.71 -0.94 6.81
CA SER A 4 30.08 0.24 7.42
C SER A 4 28.74 -0.18 8.06
N LYS A 5 28.50 0.30 9.30
CA LYS A 5 27.28 0.01 10.08
C LYS A 5 25.96 0.34 9.33
N GLY A 6 26.02 1.21 8.34
CA GLY A 6 24.89 1.51 7.44
C GLY A 6 24.58 0.43 6.42
N GLY A 7 25.55 -0.41 6.06
CA GLY A 7 25.33 -1.51 5.11
C GLY A 7 24.56 -2.68 5.71
N VAL A 8 24.78 -2.97 6.99
CA VAL A 8 24.10 -4.07 7.69
C VAL A 8 22.62 -3.73 7.93
N LEU A 9 22.32 -2.47 8.27
CA LEU A 9 20.94 -2.03 8.48
C LEU A 9 20.13 -2.06 7.17
N ARG A 10 20.77 -1.67 6.04
CA ARG A 10 20.14 -1.75 4.71
C ARG A 10 19.83 -3.19 4.28
N LEU A 11 20.71 -4.12 4.61
CA LEU A 11 20.54 -5.54 4.28
C LEU A 11 19.41 -6.18 5.10
N LEU A 12 19.29 -5.85 6.39
CA LEU A 12 18.27 -6.38 7.28
C LEU A 12 16.88 -5.86 6.93
N VAL A 13 16.71 -4.57 6.65
CA VAL A 13 15.39 -4.00 6.30
C VAL A 13 14.96 -4.44 4.89
N GLY A 14 15.89 -4.53 3.94
CA GLY A 14 15.62 -5.10 2.61
C GLY A 14 15.24 -6.58 2.68
N LEU A 15 15.85 -7.35 3.57
CA LEU A 15 15.56 -8.78 3.75
C LEU A 15 14.20 -9.01 4.41
N PHE A 16 13.79 -8.17 5.39
CA PHE A 16 12.50 -8.31 6.07
C PHE A 16 11.31 -7.88 5.19
N LEU A 17 11.48 -6.89 4.32
CA LEU A 17 10.46 -6.53 3.33
C LEU A 17 10.36 -7.57 2.20
N ALA A 18 11.47 -8.21 1.84
CA ALA A 18 11.47 -9.32 0.87
C ALA A 18 10.88 -10.62 1.45
N THR A 19 10.92 -10.83 2.76
CA THR A 19 10.33 -12.03 3.40
C THR A 19 8.85 -11.89 3.70
N ALA A 20 8.30 -10.68 3.75
CA ALA A 20 6.84 -10.47 3.71
C ALA A 20 6.25 -10.77 2.32
N ILE A 21 7.07 -10.72 1.25
CA ILE A 21 6.81 -11.41 -0.02
C ILE A 21 7.31 -12.84 0.23
N GLY A 22 6.43 -13.72 0.74
CA GLY A 22 6.77 -15.09 1.03
C GLY A 22 7.59 -15.70 -0.10
N VAL A 23 8.66 -16.42 0.24
CA VAL A 23 9.31 -17.35 -0.68
C VAL A 23 8.25 -18.39 -1.05
N ALA A 24 7.37 -18.02 -1.98
CA ALA A 24 6.50 -18.96 -2.65
C ALA A 24 7.43 -19.93 -3.38
N THR A 25 7.56 -21.15 -2.86
CA THR A 25 7.84 -22.30 -3.72
C THR A 25 7.11 -22.09 -5.03
N ALA A 26 7.72 -22.39 -6.16
CA ALA A 26 7.31 -22.08 -7.53
C ALA A 26 5.90 -22.59 -7.89
N HIS A 27 4.88 -22.16 -7.16
CA HIS A 27 3.49 -22.27 -7.56
C HIS A 27 3.19 -21.05 -8.46
N GLU A 28 2.62 -21.29 -9.61
CA GLU A 28 2.08 -20.25 -10.48
C GLU A 28 1.20 -19.34 -9.63
N ILE A 29 1.59 -18.04 -9.52
CA ILE A 29 0.82 -17.05 -8.79
C ILE A 29 -0.50 -16.79 -9.49
N ILE A 30 -0.50 -16.93 -10.81
CA ILE A 30 -1.68 -16.85 -11.66
C ILE A 30 -1.78 -18.16 -12.46
N ASP A 31 -2.73 -19.01 -12.11
CA ASP A 31 -3.19 -20.08 -12.99
C ASP A 31 -4.34 -19.59 -13.90
N SER A 32 -4.75 -20.44 -14.83
CA SER A 32 -5.83 -20.12 -15.78
C SER A 32 -7.17 -19.86 -15.06
N ASP A 33 -7.45 -20.58 -13.99
CA ASP A 33 -8.71 -20.47 -13.27
C ASP A 33 -8.77 -19.15 -12.51
N LYS A 34 -7.68 -18.74 -11.87
CA LYS A 34 -7.55 -17.44 -11.20
C LYS A 34 -7.65 -16.27 -12.18
N ALA A 35 -7.02 -16.37 -13.34
CA ALA A 35 -7.15 -15.34 -14.37
C ALA A 35 -8.62 -15.19 -14.83
N ASN A 36 -9.29 -16.30 -15.12
CA ASN A 36 -10.70 -16.30 -15.53
C ASN A 36 -11.62 -15.79 -14.42
N GLU A 37 -11.39 -16.17 -13.16
CA GLU A 37 -12.14 -15.68 -11.99
C GLU A 37 -12.06 -14.16 -11.87
N LEU A 38 -10.86 -13.58 -12.00
CA LEU A 38 -10.66 -12.13 -11.89
C LEU A 38 -11.35 -11.37 -13.04
N VAL A 39 -11.28 -11.89 -14.26
CA VAL A 39 -11.97 -11.31 -15.41
C VAL A 39 -13.49 -11.35 -15.21
N ALA A 40 -14.04 -12.50 -14.83
CA ALA A 40 -15.47 -12.65 -14.57
C ALA A 40 -15.96 -11.76 -13.41
N ALA A 41 -15.16 -11.62 -12.36
CA ALA A 41 -15.46 -10.73 -11.25
C ALA A 41 -15.50 -9.26 -11.69
N ALA A 42 -14.54 -8.83 -12.54
CA ALA A 42 -14.51 -7.48 -13.09
C ALA A 42 -15.72 -7.20 -13.99
N ASP A 43 -16.07 -8.11 -14.89
CA ASP A 43 -17.25 -8.00 -15.76
C ASP A 43 -18.55 -7.91 -14.94
N SER A 44 -18.69 -8.78 -13.94
CA SER A 44 -19.85 -8.77 -13.03
C SER A 44 -19.93 -7.47 -12.22
N ALA A 45 -18.81 -6.96 -11.72
CA ALA A 45 -18.78 -5.72 -10.96
C ALA A 45 -19.10 -4.50 -11.84
N ALA A 46 -18.55 -4.42 -13.05
CA ALA A 46 -18.86 -3.37 -14.01
C ALA A 46 -20.36 -3.38 -14.42
N GLU A 47 -20.95 -4.56 -14.59
CA GLU A 47 -22.36 -4.69 -14.90
C GLU A 47 -23.26 -4.24 -13.73
N ARG A 48 -22.86 -4.50 -12.48
CA ARG A 48 -23.58 -4.00 -11.29
C ARG A 48 -23.56 -2.48 -11.21
N VAL A 49 -22.41 -1.83 -11.47
CA VAL A 49 -22.33 -0.37 -11.54
C VAL A 49 -23.30 0.19 -12.59
N ARG A 50 -23.33 -0.40 -13.79
CA ARG A 50 -24.25 0.04 -14.87
C ARG A 50 -25.73 -0.10 -14.52
N LYS A 51 -26.09 -1.02 -13.61
CA LYS A 51 -27.45 -1.27 -13.16
C LYS A 51 -27.85 -0.53 -11.89
N ALA A 52 -26.93 0.21 -11.29
CA ALA A 52 -27.22 0.97 -10.07
C ALA A 52 -28.32 2.00 -10.35
N SER A 53 -29.29 2.10 -9.44
CA SER A 53 -30.49 2.93 -9.59
C SER A 53 -30.42 4.25 -8.84
N ASP A 54 -29.48 4.38 -7.92
CA ASP A 54 -29.27 5.56 -7.08
C ASP A 54 -27.79 5.70 -6.71
N GLN A 55 -27.39 6.91 -6.27
CA GLN A 55 -25.98 7.22 -5.96
C GLN A 55 -25.40 6.38 -4.84
N GLY A 56 -26.17 6.01 -3.83
CA GLY A 56 -25.70 5.20 -2.72
C GLY A 56 -25.34 3.77 -3.17
N THR A 57 -26.23 3.15 -3.93
CA THR A 57 -26.01 1.84 -4.55
C THR A 57 -24.86 1.91 -5.56
N GLU A 58 -24.78 2.95 -6.39
CA GLU A 58 -23.70 3.15 -7.35
C GLU A 58 -22.34 3.24 -6.64
N GLY A 59 -22.24 4.02 -5.57
CA GLY A 59 -21.01 4.15 -4.78
C GLY A 59 -20.55 2.82 -4.18
N GLU A 60 -21.47 1.99 -3.66
CA GLU A 60 -21.14 0.66 -3.14
C GLU A 60 -20.65 -0.28 -4.25
N MET A 61 -21.30 -0.24 -5.44
CA MET A 61 -20.88 -1.04 -6.59
C MET A 61 -19.53 -0.59 -7.13
N LEU A 62 -19.25 0.72 -7.19
CA LEU A 62 -17.95 1.29 -7.55
C LEU A 62 -16.86 0.88 -6.56
N PHE A 63 -17.13 0.91 -5.26
CA PHE A 63 -16.19 0.41 -4.26
C PHE A 63 -15.86 -1.07 -4.51
N SER A 64 -16.86 -1.91 -4.72
CA SER A 64 -16.70 -3.33 -5.02
C SER A 64 -15.90 -3.54 -6.31
N PHE A 65 -16.17 -2.75 -7.34
CA PHE A 65 -15.44 -2.81 -8.60
C PHE A 65 -13.98 -2.40 -8.45
N GLY A 66 -13.72 -1.29 -7.76
CA GLY A 66 -12.35 -0.85 -7.45
C GLY A 66 -11.55 -1.90 -6.67
N ALA A 67 -12.18 -2.59 -5.72
CA ALA A 67 -11.56 -3.67 -4.96
C ALA A 67 -11.14 -4.85 -5.85
N VAL A 68 -11.97 -5.24 -6.82
CA VAL A 68 -11.63 -6.28 -7.82
C VAL A 68 -10.44 -5.86 -8.67
N LEU A 69 -10.42 -4.62 -9.16
CA LEU A 69 -9.33 -4.11 -10.00
C LEU A 69 -8.01 -4.04 -9.23
N ILE A 70 -8.05 -3.63 -7.95
CA ILE A 70 -6.88 -3.65 -7.07
C ILE A 70 -6.36 -5.07 -6.87
N ALA A 71 -7.25 -6.02 -6.58
CA ALA A 71 -6.87 -7.42 -6.40
C ALA A 71 -6.21 -8.01 -7.66
N ALA A 72 -6.74 -7.72 -8.84
CA ALA A 72 -6.17 -8.15 -10.10
C ALA A 72 -4.78 -7.52 -10.35
N THR A 73 -4.64 -6.22 -10.07
CA THR A 73 -3.37 -5.51 -10.23
C THR A 73 -2.31 -6.02 -9.25
N ASP A 74 -2.70 -6.31 -8.00
CA ASP A 74 -1.80 -6.89 -6.99
C ASP A 74 -1.29 -8.28 -7.39
N VAL A 75 -2.17 -9.11 -7.96
CA VAL A 75 -1.80 -10.43 -8.50
C VAL A 75 -0.80 -10.29 -9.67
N LEU A 76 -1.01 -9.35 -10.59
CA LEU A 76 -0.06 -9.05 -11.67
C LEU A 76 1.30 -8.57 -11.12
N ASN A 77 1.29 -7.71 -10.11
CA ASN A 77 2.54 -7.23 -9.49
C ASN A 77 3.30 -8.35 -8.77
N ARG A 78 2.59 -9.26 -8.11
CA ARG A 78 3.22 -10.44 -7.50
C ARG A 78 3.81 -11.38 -8.54
N ASP A 79 3.11 -11.57 -9.66
CA ASP A 79 3.60 -12.38 -10.78
C ASP A 79 4.89 -11.78 -11.38
N LEU A 80 4.93 -10.46 -11.62
CA LEU A 80 6.14 -9.75 -12.05
C LEU A 80 7.30 -9.94 -11.06
N ALA A 81 7.04 -9.76 -9.76
CA ALA A 81 8.07 -9.85 -8.73
C ALA A 81 8.65 -11.27 -8.63
N ALA A 82 7.82 -12.30 -8.75
CA ALA A 82 8.22 -13.70 -8.68
C ALA A 82 9.02 -14.14 -9.93
N HIS A 83 8.83 -13.48 -11.07
CA HIS A 83 9.42 -13.87 -12.35
C HIS A 83 10.38 -12.82 -12.92
N SER A 84 11.12 -12.13 -12.03
CA SER A 84 12.20 -11.20 -12.40
C SER A 84 11.76 -10.06 -13.33
N GLY A 85 10.56 -9.54 -13.11
CA GLY A 85 10.00 -8.42 -13.87
C GLY A 85 9.32 -8.81 -15.18
N GLN A 86 9.02 -10.09 -15.39
CA GLN A 86 8.27 -10.59 -16.53
C GLN A 86 6.98 -11.25 -16.07
N LEU A 87 5.88 -10.99 -16.76
CA LEU A 87 4.65 -11.74 -16.52
C LEU A 87 4.74 -13.15 -17.07
N THR A 88 4.20 -14.11 -16.34
CA THR A 88 3.91 -15.46 -16.86
C THR A 88 2.92 -15.40 -18.02
N LEU A 89 2.74 -16.51 -18.75
CA LEU A 89 1.74 -16.58 -19.82
C LEU A 89 0.33 -16.24 -19.31
N ASN A 90 -0.06 -16.76 -18.14
CA ASN A 90 -1.35 -16.47 -17.53
C ASN A 90 -1.48 -15.00 -17.08
N GLY A 91 -0.40 -14.38 -16.58
CA GLY A 91 -0.34 -12.95 -16.30
C GLY A 91 -0.52 -12.09 -17.55
N GLN A 92 0.10 -12.48 -18.67
CA GLN A 92 -0.07 -11.80 -19.96
C GLN A 92 -1.51 -11.94 -20.49
N ILE A 93 -2.13 -13.11 -20.33
CA ILE A 93 -3.53 -13.34 -20.71
C ILE A 93 -4.43 -12.45 -19.87
N LEU A 94 -4.27 -12.43 -18.55
CA LEU A 94 -5.05 -11.58 -17.65
C LEU A 94 -4.94 -10.09 -18.04
N LEU A 95 -3.72 -9.59 -18.26
CA LEU A 95 -3.49 -8.21 -18.68
C LEU A 95 -4.17 -7.89 -20.02
N LYS A 96 -4.09 -8.80 -21.00
CA LYS A 96 -4.73 -8.66 -22.31
C LYS A 96 -6.26 -8.60 -22.19
N GLU A 97 -6.85 -9.47 -21.37
CA GLU A 97 -8.29 -9.49 -21.12
C GLU A 97 -8.77 -8.18 -20.47
N PHE A 98 -8.00 -7.64 -19.52
CA PHE A 98 -8.28 -6.33 -18.92
C PHE A 98 -8.10 -5.19 -19.94
N ALA A 99 -7.09 -5.25 -20.81
CA ALA A 99 -6.89 -4.25 -21.86
C ALA A 99 -8.05 -4.20 -22.86
N GLN A 100 -8.61 -5.34 -23.25
CA GLN A 100 -9.78 -5.41 -24.14
C GLN A 100 -11.05 -4.76 -23.53
N ARG A 101 -11.09 -4.67 -22.20
CA ARG A 101 -12.18 -4.04 -21.42
C ARG A 101 -11.89 -2.58 -21.03
N ASN A 102 -10.74 -2.04 -21.44
CA ASN A 102 -10.21 -0.75 -20.99
C ASN A 102 -10.02 -0.67 -19.45
N LEU A 103 -9.66 -1.79 -18.83
CA LEU A 103 -9.44 -1.94 -17.39
C LEU A 103 -7.97 -2.24 -17.04
N ALA A 104 -7.08 -2.31 -18.03
CA ALA A 104 -5.67 -2.62 -17.80
C ALA A 104 -5.04 -1.57 -16.87
N PRO A 105 -4.33 -1.99 -15.83
CA PRO A 105 -3.60 -1.06 -14.98
C PRO A 105 -2.43 -0.44 -15.75
N HIS A 106 -2.10 0.79 -15.41
CA HIS A 106 -0.94 1.48 -15.97
C HIS A 106 0.36 0.88 -15.43
N PHE A 107 1.30 0.58 -16.31
CA PHE A 107 2.65 0.15 -15.91
C PHE A 107 3.56 1.38 -15.75
N ASP A 108 4.16 1.52 -14.57
CA ASP A 108 5.15 2.55 -14.28
C ASP A 108 6.56 1.94 -14.42
N GLU A 109 7.32 2.44 -15.39
CA GLU A 109 8.67 1.95 -15.68
C GLU A 109 9.66 2.28 -14.55
N THR A 110 9.48 3.41 -13.86
CA THR A 110 10.33 3.84 -12.75
C THR A 110 10.18 2.91 -11.55
N LEU A 111 8.94 2.54 -11.26
CA LEU A 111 8.60 1.62 -10.17
C LEU A 111 8.69 0.16 -10.61
N SER A 112 8.82 -0.10 -11.92
CA SER A 112 8.81 -1.45 -12.50
C SER A 112 7.62 -2.30 -12.05
N ARG A 113 6.43 -1.66 -11.98
CA ARG A 113 5.19 -2.30 -11.52
C ARG A 113 3.94 -1.65 -12.12
N TYR A 114 2.83 -2.33 -12.04
CA TYR A 114 1.52 -1.77 -12.35
C TYR A 114 1.01 -0.92 -11.17
N LEU A 115 0.55 0.31 -11.48
CA LEU A 115 -0.08 1.18 -10.50
C LEU A 115 -1.47 0.67 -10.15
N LEU A 116 -1.82 0.73 -8.87
CA LEU A 116 -3.13 0.31 -8.39
C LEU A 116 -4.22 1.30 -8.90
N PRO A 117 -5.32 0.81 -9.49
CA PRO A 117 -6.38 1.65 -10.01
C PRO A 117 -7.13 2.35 -8.86
N ARG A 118 -7.32 3.68 -8.99
CA ARG A 118 -7.87 4.52 -7.92
C ARG A 118 -9.21 5.14 -8.29
N GLN A 119 -9.49 5.26 -9.58
CA GLN A 119 -10.64 6.04 -10.07
C GLN A 119 -11.96 5.59 -9.46
N GLN A 120 -12.25 4.30 -9.45
CA GLN A 120 -13.51 3.75 -8.94
C GLN A 120 -13.70 4.01 -7.45
N LEU A 121 -12.60 3.91 -6.67
CA LEU A 121 -12.64 4.19 -5.23
C LEU A 121 -12.83 5.68 -4.95
N GLN A 122 -12.17 6.55 -5.70
CA GLN A 122 -12.31 8.00 -5.57
C GLN A 122 -13.74 8.43 -5.91
N GLU A 123 -14.33 7.87 -6.96
CA GLU A 123 -15.70 8.14 -7.36
C GLU A 123 -16.71 7.61 -6.33
N ALA A 124 -16.50 6.39 -5.80
CA ALA A 124 -17.31 5.84 -4.73
C ALA A 124 -17.34 6.75 -3.48
N ILE A 125 -16.18 7.25 -3.06
CA ILE A 125 -16.08 8.18 -1.92
C ILE A 125 -16.77 9.51 -2.25
N HIS A 126 -16.62 10.00 -3.47
CA HIS A 126 -17.25 11.26 -3.89
C HIS A 126 -18.76 11.17 -3.86
N LEU A 127 -19.34 10.07 -4.35
CA LEU A 127 -20.79 9.86 -4.37
C LEU A 127 -21.40 9.74 -2.98
N ALA A 128 -20.73 9.06 -2.05
CA ALA A 128 -21.24 8.84 -0.70
C ALA A 128 -20.13 8.81 0.36
N PRO A 129 -19.60 10.00 0.73
CA PRO A 129 -18.43 10.10 1.65
C PRO A 129 -18.74 9.65 3.08
N ALA A 130 -20.00 9.59 3.47
CA ALA A 130 -20.45 9.11 4.79
C ALA A 130 -20.93 7.65 4.79
N ALA A 131 -20.81 6.94 3.67
CA ALA A 131 -21.23 5.53 3.58
C ALA A 131 -20.30 4.62 4.42
N SER A 132 -20.82 3.49 4.87
CA SER A 132 -20.09 2.51 5.69
C SER A 132 -18.86 1.92 5.00
N TYR A 133 -18.82 1.90 3.68
CA TYR A 133 -17.67 1.45 2.90
C TYR A 133 -16.59 2.55 2.73
N ALA A 134 -16.92 3.83 2.94
CA ALA A 134 -15.99 4.93 2.67
C ALA A 134 -14.66 4.84 3.44
N PRO A 135 -14.60 4.47 4.73
CA PRO A 135 -13.32 4.26 5.41
C PRO A 135 -12.47 3.18 4.75
N ARG A 136 -13.06 2.08 4.29
CA ARG A 136 -12.35 0.99 3.60
C ARG A 136 -11.84 1.42 2.22
N ALA A 137 -12.62 2.22 1.49
CA ALA A 137 -12.20 2.79 0.21
C ALA A 137 -11.03 3.78 0.38
N ARG A 138 -11.10 4.65 1.39
CA ARG A 138 -10.00 5.57 1.78
C ARG A 138 -8.75 4.79 2.19
N PHE A 139 -8.90 3.73 2.97
CA PHE A 139 -7.80 2.87 3.36
C PHE A 139 -7.15 2.17 2.16
N ALA A 140 -7.92 1.69 1.19
CA ALA A 140 -7.38 1.09 -0.02
C ALA A 140 -6.58 2.10 -0.86
N LEU A 141 -7.03 3.37 -0.94
CA LEU A 141 -6.29 4.46 -1.59
C LEU A 141 -5.01 4.82 -0.83
N LEU A 142 -5.08 4.93 0.49
CA LEU A 142 -3.93 5.16 1.37
C LEU A 142 -2.87 4.08 1.17
N LYS A 143 -3.29 2.82 1.25
CA LYS A 143 -2.41 1.67 1.05
C LYS A 143 -1.76 1.66 -0.33
N ALA A 144 -2.52 1.98 -1.38
CA ALA A 144 -1.98 2.09 -2.73
C ALA A 144 -0.87 3.16 -2.79
N SER A 145 -1.12 4.34 -2.24
CA SER A 145 -0.16 5.45 -2.18
C SER A 145 1.10 5.08 -1.43
N PHE A 146 0.93 4.54 -0.23
CA PHE A 146 2.03 4.12 0.63
C PHE A 146 2.94 3.10 -0.05
N TYR A 147 2.40 2.00 -0.59
CA TYR A 147 3.23 0.96 -1.21
C TYR A 147 3.83 1.37 -2.55
N GLU A 148 3.23 2.26 -3.30
CA GLU A 148 3.83 2.82 -4.51
C GLU A 148 5.02 3.73 -4.18
N SER A 149 4.93 4.51 -3.10
CA SER A 149 6.03 5.35 -2.63
C SER A 149 7.18 4.57 -1.98
N PHE A 150 6.98 3.28 -1.69
CA PHE A 150 7.96 2.39 -1.04
C PHE A 150 8.81 1.54 -1.99
N ALA A 151 8.62 1.62 -3.30
CA ALA A 151 9.03 0.59 -4.25
C ALA A 151 10.51 0.14 -4.16
N PHE A 152 11.46 1.00 -3.77
CA PHE A 152 12.89 0.63 -3.76
C PHE A 152 13.62 0.96 -2.46
N ASP A 153 13.22 1.97 -1.73
CA ASP A 153 13.82 2.33 -0.44
C ASP A 153 12.73 2.89 0.48
N PRO A 154 12.30 2.14 1.50
CA PRO A 154 11.29 2.59 2.44
C PRO A 154 11.65 3.89 3.15
N PHE A 155 12.91 4.31 3.07
CA PHE A 155 13.42 5.55 3.68
C PHE A 155 13.67 6.67 2.67
N LYS A 156 13.43 6.42 1.38
CA LYS A 156 13.52 7.41 0.31
C LYS A 156 12.28 7.33 -0.55
N PRO A 157 11.22 8.08 -0.22
CA PRO A 157 10.04 8.13 -1.07
C PRO A 157 10.46 8.61 -2.47
N LEU A 158 10.04 7.88 -3.50
CA LEU A 158 10.40 8.18 -4.88
C LEU A 158 9.72 9.47 -5.38
N HIS A 159 8.50 9.73 -4.93
CA HIS A 159 7.67 10.82 -5.44
C HIS A 159 6.93 11.60 -4.35
N ALA A 160 7.23 11.36 -3.07
CA ALA A 160 6.60 12.08 -1.98
C ALA A 160 7.44 13.30 -1.59
N ASP A 161 6.82 14.45 -1.54
CA ASP A 161 7.29 15.58 -0.78
C ASP A 161 6.77 15.52 0.67
N ILE A 162 7.22 16.43 1.52
CA ILE A 162 6.81 16.45 2.92
C ILE A 162 5.29 16.64 3.08
N SER A 163 4.68 17.46 2.23
CA SER A 163 3.24 17.75 2.27
C SER A 163 2.40 16.53 1.87
N ALA A 164 2.87 15.73 0.93
CA ALA A 164 2.24 14.46 0.58
C ALA A 164 2.29 13.46 1.73
N LEU A 165 3.44 13.33 2.41
CA LEU A 165 3.59 12.47 3.58
C LEU A 165 2.75 12.93 4.77
N GLU A 166 2.70 14.23 5.06
CA GLU A 166 1.86 14.80 6.11
C GLU A 166 0.37 14.48 5.88
N LYS A 167 -0.08 14.59 4.63
CA LYS A 167 -1.45 14.24 4.26
C LYS A 167 -1.71 12.74 4.42
N GLU A 168 -0.79 11.90 3.96
CA GLU A 168 -0.88 10.44 4.04
C GLU A 168 -0.88 9.98 5.51
N SER A 169 0.03 10.50 6.32
CA SER A 169 0.13 10.24 7.75
C SER A 169 -1.14 10.66 8.52
N SER A 170 -1.67 11.86 8.22
CA SER A 170 -2.90 12.36 8.85
C SER A 170 -4.12 11.52 8.45
N GLU A 171 -4.21 11.10 7.20
CA GLU A 171 -5.26 10.20 6.70
C GLU A 171 -5.18 8.83 7.38
N ALA A 172 -3.96 8.29 7.52
CA ALA A 172 -3.72 7.02 8.20
C ALA A 172 -4.17 7.07 9.67
N GLU A 173 -3.79 8.12 10.39
CA GLU A 173 -4.21 8.35 11.79
C GLU A 173 -5.73 8.38 11.93
N ALA A 174 -6.41 9.16 11.08
CA ALA A 174 -7.87 9.27 11.09
C ALA A 174 -8.55 7.91 10.83
N LEU A 175 -8.00 7.09 9.94
CA LEU A 175 -8.56 5.80 9.58
C LEU A 175 -8.44 4.75 10.67
N VAL A 176 -7.43 4.82 11.56
CA VAL A 176 -7.31 3.89 12.70
C VAL A 176 -8.58 3.86 13.56
N GLY A 177 -9.23 5.01 13.75
CA GLY A 177 -10.47 5.13 14.53
C GLY A 177 -11.74 4.76 13.77
N LEU A 178 -11.69 4.67 12.43
CA LEU A 178 -12.86 4.48 11.58
C LEU A 178 -12.98 3.05 11.00
N LEU A 179 -11.87 2.33 10.92
CA LEU A 179 -11.84 0.97 10.38
C LEU A 179 -12.34 -0.03 11.41
N GLU A 180 -13.22 -0.94 10.99
CA GLU A 180 -13.75 -2.02 11.83
C GLU A 180 -12.81 -3.22 11.88
N ASP A 181 -12.14 -3.51 10.75
CA ASP A 181 -11.22 -4.64 10.59
C ASP A 181 -9.93 -4.40 11.39
N PRO A 182 -9.55 -5.29 12.33
CA PRO A 182 -8.34 -5.15 13.13
C PRO A 182 -7.06 -5.11 12.29
N ASP A 183 -6.97 -5.90 11.22
CA ASP A 183 -5.78 -5.98 10.36
C ASP A 183 -5.60 -4.68 9.57
N GLN A 184 -6.72 -4.10 9.09
CA GLN A 184 -6.69 -2.80 8.43
C GLN A 184 -6.33 -1.67 9.38
N ARG A 185 -6.81 -1.72 10.64
CA ARG A 185 -6.42 -0.76 11.69
C ARG A 185 -4.93 -0.84 12.01
N GLU A 186 -4.41 -2.05 12.17
CA GLU A 186 -2.99 -2.29 12.39
C GLU A 186 -2.16 -1.71 11.24
N GLU A 187 -2.54 -2.01 10.00
CA GLU A 187 -1.82 -1.52 8.82
C GLU A 187 -1.89 0.01 8.68
N ALA A 188 -3.04 0.63 8.96
CA ALA A 188 -3.17 2.09 8.99
C ALA A 188 -2.27 2.73 10.07
N ALA A 189 -2.26 2.16 11.28
CA ALA A 189 -1.38 2.62 12.36
C ALA A 189 0.11 2.48 12.00
N PHE A 190 0.48 1.41 11.30
CA PHE A 190 1.83 1.22 10.80
C PHE A 190 2.19 2.28 9.75
N ILE A 191 1.33 2.52 8.76
CA ILE A 191 1.52 3.54 7.74
C ILE A 191 1.73 4.90 8.38
N HIS A 192 0.86 5.32 9.31
CA HIS A 192 1.01 6.56 10.07
C HIS A 192 2.40 6.68 10.72
N ALA A 193 2.84 5.67 11.47
CA ALA A 193 4.11 5.70 12.17
C ALA A 193 5.32 5.76 11.22
N ILE A 194 5.24 5.07 10.08
CA ILE A 194 6.32 5.07 9.08
C ILE A 194 6.40 6.39 8.33
N ASP A 195 5.27 6.98 7.95
CA ASP A 195 5.28 8.25 7.23
C ASP A 195 5.82 9.37 8.09
N LEU A 196 5.47 9.44 9.38
CA LEU A 196 6.13 10.34 10.33
C LEU A 196 7.64 10.14 10.38
N ALA A 197 8.12 8.88 10.38
CA ALA A 197 9.56 8.60 10.36
C ALA A 197 10.23 9.03 9.04
N ARG A 198 9.51 8.99 7.93
CA ARG A 198 9.95 9.48 6.60
C ARG A 198 10.00 11.00 6.56
N GLU A 199 8.99 11.67 7.12
CA GLU A 199 8.93 13.14 7.24
C GLU A 199 10.15 13.71 7.97
N VAL A 200 10.66 13.03 9.02
CA VAL A 200 11.88 13.44 9.73
C VAL A 200 13.05 13.69 8.79
N LYS A 201 13.18 12.90 7.72
CA LYS A 201 14.27 13.01 6.74
C LYS A 201 14.11 14.15 5.76
N LEU A 202 12.87 14.58 5.52
CA LEU A 202 12.53 15.64 4.59
C LEU A 202 12.38 17.00 5.30
N ALA A 203 12.45 17.03 6.63
CA ALA A 203 12.29 18.24 7.43
C ALA A 203 13.33 19.31 7.06
N ALA A 204 12.83 20.53 6.77
CA ALA A 204 13.63 21.63 6.23
C ALA A 204 14.67 22.18 7.20
N ASN A 205 14.43 22.08 8.51
CA ASN A 205 15.32 22.59 9.54
C ASN A 205 15.29 21.74 10.82
N ALA A 206 16.20 22.02 11.77
CA ALA A 206 16.38 21.24 12.97
C ALA A 206 15.17 21.31 13.94
N GLU A 207 14.49 22.43 14.02
CA GLU A 207 13.32 22.62 14.91
C GLU A 207 12.11 21.80 14.42
N ILE A 208 11.78 21.91 13.15
CA ILE A 208 10.72 21.11 12.51
C ILE A 208 11.08 19.63 12.64
N ARG A 209 12.33 19.26 12.33
CA ARG A 209 12.81 17.88 12.45
C ARG A 209 12.61 17.34 13.87
N SER A 210 13.00 18.09 14.90
CA SER A 210 12.85 17.67 16.29
C SER A 210 11.39 17.41 16.67
N THR A 211 10.48 18.26 16.20
CA THR A 211 9.05 18.12 16.44
C THR A 211 8.47 16.88 15.77
N ILE A 212 8.79 16.65 14.49
CA ILE A 212 8.32 15.47 13.75
C ILE A 212 8.95 14.21 14.35
N GLU A 213 10.24 14.24 14.70
CA GLU A 213 10.94 13.11 15.32
C GLU A 213 10.30 12.67 16.64
N ALA A 214 9.87 13.62 17.48
CA ALA A 214 9.14 13.30 18.69
C ALA A 214 7.80 12.60 18.42
N LYS A 215 7.04 13.07 17.42
CA LYS A 215 5.81 12.43 16.96
C LYS A 215 6.07 11.01 16.40
N ALA A 216 7.06 10.87 15.53
CA ALA A 216 7.44 9.59 14.92
C ALA A 216 7.83 8.55 15.99
N ARG A 217 8.64 8.93 16.97
CA ARG A 217 9.01 8.06 18.10
C ARG A 217 7.80 7.63 18.90
N ALA A 218 6.89 8.56 19.21
CA ALA A 218 5.66 8.25 19.93
C ALA A 218 4.78 7.27 19.15
N ALA A 219 4.55 7.53 17.86
CA ALA A 219 3.73 6.67 17.01
C ALA A 219 4.32 5.25 16.84
N LEU A 220 5.64 5.14 16.60
CA LEU A 220 6.33 3.85 16.48
C LEU A 220 6.27 3.05 17.79
N LYS A 221 6.44 3.71 18.93
CA LYS A 221 6.33 3.09 20.25
C LYS A 221 4.89 2.62 20.49
N THR A 222 3.91 3.47 20.29
CA THR A 222 2.49 3.13 20.43
C THR A 222 2.11 1.95 19.53
N PHE A 223 2.60 1.93 18.29
CA PHE A 223 2.36 0.82 17.37
C PHE A 223 2.93 -0.49 17.92
N ALA A 224 4.19 -0.50 18.35
CA ALA A 224 4.83 -1.70 18.88
C ALA A 224 4.18 -2.22 20.18
N GLU A 225 3.66 -1.31 21.02
CA GLU A 225 2.95 -1.65 22.26
C GLU A 225 1.53 -2.15 22.00
N THR A 226 0.85 -1.61 21.00
CA THR A 226 -0.54 -1.96 20.65
C THR A 226 -0.62 -3.28 19.87
N TYR A 227 0.38 -3.54 19.01
CA TYR A 227 0.43 -4.70 18.12
C TYR A 227 1.71 -5.52 18.31
N PRO A 228 1.98 -6.04 19.53
CA PRO A 228 3.25 -6.71 19.84
C PRO A 228 3.50 -7.99 19.02
N ASP A 229 2.43 -8.68 18.62
CA ASP A 229 2.49 -9.92 17.83
C ASP A 229 2.55 -9.68 16.31
N SER A 230 2.48 -8.42 15.89
CA SER A 230 2.56 -8.07 14.47
C SER A 230 3.96 -8.30 13.91
N MET A 231 4.03 -8.88 12.72
CA MET A 231 5.30 -8.94 11.96
C MET A 231 5.88 -7.54 11.69
N ARG A 232 5.04 -6.50 11.66
CA ARG A 232 5.43 -5.10 11.48
C ARG A 232 6.04 -4.49 12.74
N ALA A 233 5.76 -5.04 13.93
CA ALA A 233 6.31 -4.54 15.20
C ALA A 233 7.84 -4.60 15.25
N ALA A 234 8.45 -5.64 14.69
CA ALA A 234 9.89 -5.74 14.55
C ALA A 234 10.46 -4.60 13.69
N SER A 235 9.83 -4.29 12.56
CA SER A 235 10.23 -3.18 11.68
C SER A 235 10.08 -1.83 12.37
N ALA A 236 8.96 -1.58 13.04
CA ALA A 236 8.74 -0.36 13.82
C ALA A 236 9.81 -0.17 14.91
N SER A 237 10.16 -1.24 15.63
CA SER A 237 11.19 -1.21 16.67
C SER A 237 12.59 -0.89 16.12
N VAL A 238 12.94 -1.44 14.95
CA VAL A 238 14.23 -1.14 14.28
C VAL A 238 14.29 0.32 13.86
N ILE A 239 13.22 0.86 13.32
CA ILE A 239 13.14 2.27 12.89
C ILE A 239 13.22 3.19 14.10
N LEU A 240 12.50 2.89 15.20
CA LEU A 240 12.55 3.62 16.46
C LEU A 240 13.99 3.69 17.00
N GLN A 241 14.70 2.55 17.07
CA GLN A 241 16.11 2.50 17.48
C GLN A 241 17.01 3.34 16.56
N GLY A 242 16.70 3.36 15.25
CA GLY A 242 17.42 4.20 14.28
C GLY A 242 17.27 5.69 14.57
N LEU A 243 16.06 6.14 14.90
CA LEU A 243 15.79 7.53 15.30
C LEU A 243 16.44 7.90 16.65
N GLU A 244 16.54 6.97 17.59
CA GLU A 244 17.17 7.20 18.89
C GLU A 244 18.69 7.34 18.81
N ARG A 245 19.33 6.68 17.84
CA ARG A 245 20.80 6.66 17.65
C ARG A 245 21.30 7.73 16.70
N ALA A 246 20.42 8.44 16.01
CA ALA A 246 20.82 9.51 15.11
C ALA A 246 21.51 10.62 15.93
N PRO A 247 22.73 11.06 15.57
CA PRO A 247 23.38 12.18 16.25
C PRO A 247 22.52 13.43 16.09
N ARG A 248 22.29 14.14 17.18
CA ARG A 248 21.57 15.41 17.23
C ARG A 248 22.37 16.52 16.56
#